data_2ead69369a8ae0b73675379ce6101cc9
#
_entry.id   2ead69369a8ae0b73675379ce6101cc9
#
_cell.length_a   1.000
_cell.length_b   1.000
_cell.length_c   1.000
_cell.angle_alpha   90.00
_cell.angle_beta   90.00
_cell.angle_gamma   90.00
#
_symmetry.space_group_name_H-M   'P 1'
#
loop_
_entity.id
_entity.type
_entity.pdbx_description
1 polymer ?
#
loop_
_entity_poly.entity_id
_entity_poly.type
_entity_poly.pdbx_seq_one_letter_code
_entity_poly.pdbx_strand_id
1 'polypeptide(L)'
;VPETTPAAGYKFSNWDPALPGANDKVTEDMTFTAIFARTGGGGGGTTSPTTPSEVVVEPEAPLVSLNKEDHYAYMVGYPDGTFRPEGKITREEVATVFYKLLDAESRQSVTTNVNNFSDVATDRWSSTPISTLAAVNIITGYPDGTFKPGGSITRAELATVASKFDKLSPFESNQFSDIIGHWANNFINSAAQKGWVRGYEDGTFRPEQAITRAEFATLVNNVLDRRVRKEDILPDAIQFKDLSPDAWYYEACQEAVNSHYYERENSSDFEKWIELYEFSITW
;
A
#
# COMPACT_ATOMS: atom_id res chain seq x y z
N VAL A 1 -19.13 16.98 11.29
CA VAL A 1 -18.11 18.03 11.30
C VAL A 1 -17.00 17.53 12.21
N PRO A 2 -15.73 17.52 11.75
CA PRO A 2 -14.62 17.10 12.58
C PRO A 2 -14.53 17.98 13.84
N GLU A 3 -14.31 17.36 15.01
CA GLU A 3 -14.05 18.11 16.23
C GLU A 3 -12.60 18.63 16.20
N THR A 4 -12.42 19.92 16.53
CA THR A 4 -11.10 20.54 16.60
C THR A 4 -10.79 20.89 18.04
N THR A 5 -9.62 20.46 18.54
CA THR A 5 -9.13 20.82 19.88
C THR A 5 -8.01 21.84 19.72
N PRO A 6 -8.26 23.14 19.97
CA PRO A 6 -7.24 24.16 19.82
C PRO A 6 -6.18 24.08 20.93
N ALA A 7 -4.94 24.40 20.57
CA ALA A 7 -3.87 24.57 21.54
C ALA A 7 -4.17 25.73 22.52
N ALA A 8 -3.55 25.72 23.71
CA ALA A 8 -3.73 26.78 24.71
C ALA A 8 -3.41 28.16 24.12
N GLY A 9 -4.32 29.11 24.28
CA GLY A 9 -4.20 30.46 23.74
C GLY A 9 -4.73 30.65 22.30
N TYR A 10 -5.35 29.66 21.76
CA TYR A 10 -6.01 29.74 20.43
C TYR A 10 -7.46 29.28 20.51
N LYS A 11 -8.31 29.81 19.62
CA LYS A 11 -9.67 29.32 19.38
C LYS A 11 -9.87 29.00 17.93
N PHE A 12 -10.68 27.99 17.66
CA PHE A 12 -11.08 27.69 16.28
C PHE A 12 -11.78 28.90 15.65
N SER A 13 -11.43 29.23 14.43
CA SER A 13 -12.00 30.32 13.65
C SER A 13 -12.93 29.82 12.54
N ASN A 14 -12.39 29.09 11.59
CA ASN A 14 -13.13 28.55 10.44
C ASN A 14 -12.36 27.44 9.76
N TRP A 15 -12.97 26.84 8.75
CA TRP A 15 -12.32 25.92 7.80
C TRP A 15 -11.94 26.67 6.51
N ASP A 16 -10.81 26.31 5.91
CA ASP A 16 -10.39 26.79 4.61
C ASP A 16 -10.09 25.58 3.69
N PRO A 17 -10.80 25.44 2.54
CA PRO A 17 -12.01 26.19 2.21
C PRO A 17 -13.15 25.94 3.20
N ALA A 18 -14.19 26.77 3.20
CA ALA A 18 -15.36 26.57 4.06
C ALA A 18 -16.00 25.20 3.80
N LEU A 19 -16.43 24.51 4.87
CA LEU A 19 -17.09 23.21 4.71
C LEU A 19 -18.33 23.33 3.83
N PRO A 20 -18.58 22.37 2.93
CA PRO A 20 -19.79 22.34 2.12
C PRO A 20 -21.04 22.31 2.99
N GLY A 21 -22.11 22.98 2.54
CA GLY A 21 -23.40 22.95 3.20
C GLY A 21 -24.06 21.58 3.12
N ALA A 22 -25.07 21.35 3.95
CA ALA A 22 -25.77 20.04 4.02
C ALA A 22 -26.37 19.53 2.69
N ASN A 23 -26.52 20.42 1.70
CA ASN A 23 -27.08 20.11 0.38
C ASN A 23 -26.04 20.18 -0.76
N ASP A 24 -24.80 20.49 -0.47
CA ASP A 24 -23.75 20.58 -1.47
C ASP A 24 -23.25 19.18 -1.83
N LYS A 25 -23.17 18.90 -3.12
CA LYS A 25 -22.57 17.66 -3.61
C LYS A 25 -21.06 17.85 -3.68
N VAL A 26 -20.34 17.14 -2.84
CA VAL A 26 -18.88 17.00 -2.97
C VAL A 26 -18.62 15.97 -4.07
N THR A 27 -18.06 16.43 -5.19
CA THR A 27 -17.77 15.59 -6.38
C THR A 27 -16.30 15.22 -6.50
N GLU A 28 -15.45 15.80 -5.63
CA GLU A 28 -14.00 15.59 -5.63
C GLU A 28 -13.51 15.51 -4.17
N ASP A 29 -12.37 14.85 -3.96
CA ASP A 29 -11.71 14.84 -2.65
C ASP A 29 -11.26 16.26 -2.30
N MET A 30 -11.77 16.80 -1.20
CA MET A 30 -11.44 18.14 -0.71
C MET A 30 -10.65 18.06 0.60
N THR A 31 -9.55 18.80 0.67
CA THR A 31 -8.79 18.98 1.91
C THR A 31 -9.27 20.25 2.59
N PHE A 32 -9.65 20.15 3.85
CA PHE A 32 -10.07 21.29 4.67
C PHE A 32 -9.04 21.55 5.77
N THR A 33 -8.58 22.80 5.86
CA THR A 33 -7.62 23.22 6.88
C THR A 33 -8.36 23.97 7.99
N ALA A 34 -8.19 23.53 9.25
CA ALA A 34 -8.75 24.25 10.40
C ALA A 34 -7.92 25.50 10.71
N ILE A 35 -8.54 26.66 10.72
CA ILE A 35 -7.90 27.93 11.04
C ILE A 35 -8.20 28.30 12.51
N PHE A 36 -7.15 28.60 13.26
CA PHE A 36 -7.23 29.01 14.67
C PHE A 36 -6.78 30.46 14.85
N ALA A 37 -7.56 31.25 15.56
CA ALA A 37 -7.22 32.61 15.94
C ALA A 37 -6.69 32.67 17.38
N ARG A 38 -5.67 33.50 17.65
CA ARG A 38 -5.12 33.71 18.99
C ARG A 38 -6.12 34.43 19.89
N THR A 39 -6.36 33.89 21.07
CA THR A 39 -7.22 34.55 22.09
C THR A 39 -6.41 35.60 22.84
N GLY A 40 -6.69 36.86 22.57
CA GLY A 40 -5.97 38.03 22.79
C GLY A 40 -5.35 38.35 24.16
N GLY A 41 -4.32 39.18 24.08
CA GLY A 41 -3.85 40.11 25.10
C GLY A 41 -3.40 41.37 24.38
N GLY A 42 -4.03 42.52 24.72
CA GLY A 42 -3.78 43.80 24.05
C GLY A 42 -2.36 44.31 24.22
N GLY A 43 -1.83 44.92 23.18
CA GLY A 43 -0.56 45.62 23.16
C GLY A 43 -0.22 45.99 21.74
N GLY A 44 -0.37 47.27 21.35
CA GLY A 44 -0.11 47.78 20.01
C GLY A 44 1.37 47.64 19.62
N GLY A 45 1.56 47.12 18.41
CA GLY A 45 2.85 47.08 17.75
C GLY A 45 2.60 46.69 16.30
N THR A 46 2.79 47.66 15.39
CA THR A 46 2.78 47.46 13.94
C THR A 46 3.90 46.51 13.55
N THR A 47 3.58 45.28 13.24
CA THR A 47 4.49 44.35 12.55
C THR A 47 3.76 43.79 11.36
N SER A 48 4.45 43.82 10.22
CA SER A 48 4.06 43.23 8.94
C SER A 48 3.49 41.83 9.10
N PRO A 49 2.57 41.39 8.23
CA PRO A 49 1.99 40.07 8.31
C PRO A 49 3.09 39.01 8.10
N THR A 50 3.47 38.35 9.19
CA THR A 50 4.26 37.13 9.13
C THR A 50 3.36 36.09 8.50
N THR A 51 3.75 35.56 7.35
CA THR A 51 3.15 34.38 6.70
C THR A 51 2.88 33.33 7.77
N PRO A 52 1.66 32.77 7.85
CA PRO A 52 1.39 31.68 8.78
C PRO A 52 2.38 30.55 8.48
N SER A 53 3.15 30.15 9.47
CA SER A 53 3.92 28.90 9.35
C SER A 53 2.92 27.79 9.05
N GLU A 54 3.05 27.21 7.88
CA GLU A 54 2.35 25.99 7.50
C GLU A 54 2.61 24.97 8.61
N VAL A 55 1.58 24.61 9.36
CA VAL A 55 1.63 23.46 10.26
C VAL A 55 1.64 22.27 9.31
N VAL A 56 2.82 21.81 8.96
CA VAL A 56 2.99 20.51 8.31
C VAL A 56 2.46 19.49 9.32
N VAL A 57 1.23 19.05 9.14
CA VAL A 57 0.72 17.85 9.81
C VAL A 57 1.55 16.73 9.24
N GLU A 58 2.57 16.28 9.98
CA GLU A 58 3.27 15.05 9.60
C GLU A 58 2.20 13.97 9.46
N PRO A 59 2.17 13.26 8.32
CA PRO A 59 1.25 12.14 8.16
C PRO A 59 1.47 11.17 9.33
N GLU A 60 0.40 10.83 10.02
CA GLU A 60 0.44 9.83 11.10
C GLU A 60 1.12 8.56 10.58
N ALA A 61 1.94 7.96 11.43
CA ALA A 61 2.55 6.68 11.12
C ALA A 61 1.44 5.66 10.82
N PRO A 62 1.63 4.74 9.87
CA PRO A 62 0.63 3.73 9.57
C PRO A 62 0.29 2.94 10.83
N LEU A 63 -1.02 2.65 11.01
CA LEU A 63 -1.52 1.90 12.18
C LEU A 63 -0.98 0.47 12.25
N VAL A 64 -0.45 -0.05 11.14
CA VAL A 64 0.03 -1.42 11.00
C VAL A 64 1.32 -1.45 10.19
N SER A 65 2.18 -2.42 10.49
CA SER A 65 3.47 -2.63 9.84
C SER A 65 3.52 -4.00 9.16
N LEU A 66 4.39 -4.10 8.15
CA LEU A 66 4.68 -5.37 7.47
C LEU A 66 5.89 -6.07 8.12
N ASN A 67 5.84 -7.39 8.19
CA ASN A 67 6.99 -8.21 8.55
C ASN A 67 8.03 -8.18 7.42
N LYS A 68 9.15 -7.54 7.67
CA LYS A 68 10.29 -7.44 6.76
C LYS A 68 11.47 -8.34 7.15
N GLU A 69 11.37 -9.01 8.30
CA GLU A 69 12.43 -9.83 8.88
C GLU A 69 12.38 -11.28 8.38
N ASP A 70 11.17 -11.87 8.43
CA ASP A 70 11.01 -13.27 8.06
C ASP A 70 10.67 -13.41 6.57
N HIS A 71 11.44 -14.22 5.84
CA HIS A 71 11.21 -14.50 4.43
C HIS A 71 10.38 -15.78 4.24
N TYR A 72 9.11 -15.74 4.64
CA TYR A 72 8.17 -16.82 4.33
C TYR A 72 7.44 -16.58 3.01
N ALA A 73 7.08 -17.68 2.35
CA ALA A 73 6.32 -17.66 1.12
C ALA A 73 4.94 -17.01 1.34
N TYR A 74 4.59 -16.05 0.51
CA TYR A 74 3.31 -15.35 0.57
C TYR A 74 2.42 -15.58 -0.67
N MET A 75 2.97 -16.21 -1.70
CA MET A 75 2.23 -16.69 -2.86
C MET A 75 2.37 -18.19 -3.02
N VAL A 76 1.44 -18.78 -3.75
CA VAL A 76 1.46 -20.22 -4.08
C VAL A 76 1.21 -20.41 -5.58
N GLY A 77 1.73 -21.51 -6.10
CA GLY A 77 1.40 -21.98 -7.44
C GLY A 77 0.05 -22.71 -7.50
N TYR A 78 -0.27 -23.19 -8.66
CA TYR A 78 -1.50 -23.95 -8.93
C TYR A 78 -1.24 -25.47 -8.88
N PRO A 79 -2.28 -26.28 -8.62
CA PRO A 79 -2.14 -27.75 -8.53
C PRO A 79 -1.65 -28.40 -9.83
N ASP A 80 -1.77 -27.71 -10.97
CA ASP A 80 -1.26 -28.17 -12.27
C ASP A 80 0.25 -27.95 -12.45
N GLY A 81 0.95 -27.42 -11.42
CA GLY A 81 2.38 -27.13 -11.45
C GLY A 81 2.76 -25.85 -12.19
N THR A 82 1.80 -24.94 -12.35
CA THR A 82 2.04 -23.60 -12.93
C THR A 82 2.03 -22.51 -11.84
N PHE A 83 2.73 -21.39 -12.09
CA PHE A 83 2.64 -20.16 -11.30
C PHE A 83 1.70 -19.14 -11.93
N ARG A 84 1.54 -19.16 -13.23
CA ARG A 84 0.77 -18.23 -14.08
C ARG A 84 1.24 -16.78 -13.89
N PRO A 85 2.50 -16.46 -14.17
CA PRO A 85 3.08 -15.14 -13.93
C PRO A 85 2.34 -14.01 -14.64
N GLU A 86 1.82 -14.24 -15.85
CA GLU A 86 1.06 -13.27 -16.63
C GLU A 86 -0.45 -13.25 -16.29
N GLY A 87 -0.91 -14.17 -15.43
CA GLY A 87 -2.28 -14.18 -14.92
C GLY A 87 -2.56 -12.95 -14.08
N LYS A 88 -3.78 -12.42 -14.15
CA LYS A 88 -4.17 -11.28 -13.31
C LYS A 88 -4.41 -11.73 -11.87
N ILE A 89 -3.96 -10.91 -10.92
CA ILE A 89 -4.23 -11.15 -9.50
C ILE A 89 -5.53 -10.43 -9.11
N THR A 90 -6.29 -11.06 -8.23
CA THR A 90 -7.56 -10.53 -7.75
C THR A 90 -7.38 -9.63 -6.52
N ARG A 91 -8.35 -8.77 -6.26
CA ARG A 91 -8.38 -7.88 -5.10
C ARG A 91 -8.36 -8.65 -3.78
N GLU A 92 -9.04 -9.78 -3.70
CA GLU A 92 -9.04 -10.62 -2.49
C GLU A 92 -7.70 -11.35 -2.27
N GLU A 93 -7.04 -11.80 -3.34
CA GLU A 93 -5.69 -12.38 -3.22
C GLU A 93 -4.71 -11.34 -2.70
N VAL A 94 -4.75 -10.11 -3.22
CA VAL A 94 -3.93 -9.00 -2.74
C VAL A 94 -4.21 -8.68 -1.26
N ALA A 95 -5.48 -8.58 -0.88
CA ALA A 95 -5.86 -8.36 0.52
C ALA A 95 -5.33 -9.48 1.42
N THR A 96 -5.43 -10.73 0.97
CA THR A 96 -4.96 -11.88 1.75
C THR A 96 -3.44 -11.89 1.90
N VAL A 97 -2.70 -11.57 0.86
CA VAL A 97 -1.24 -11.48 0.93
C VAL A 97 -0.81 -10.38 1.92
N PHE A 98 -1.31 -9.17 1.78
CA PHE A 98 -0.93 -8.09 2.70
C PHE A 98 -1.36 -8.35 4.15
N TYR A 99 -2.53 -8.94 4.38
CA TYR A 99 -2.93 -9.35 5.73
C TYR A 99 -1.96 -10.36 6.35
N LYS A 100 -1.48 -11.33 5.57
CA LYS A 100 -0.51 -12.33 6.04
C LYS A 100 0.87 -11.71 6.29
N LEU A 101 1.24 -10.75 5.48
CA LEU A 101 2.49 -10.02 5.60
C LEU A 101 2.49 -8.98 6.74
N LEU A 102 1.36 -8.71 7.40
CA LEU A 102 1.37 -7.93 8.64
C LEU A 102 2.30 -8.59 9.66
N ASP A 103 3.08 -7.81 10.39
CA ASP A 103 3.80 -8.32 11.56
C ASP A 103 2.81 -8.87 12.60
N ALA A 104 3.32 -9.68 13.53
CA ALA A 104 2.48 -10.41 14.47
C ALA A 104 1.68 -9.47 15.39
N GLU A 105 2.28 -8.39 15.85
CA GLU A 105 1.65 -7.41 16.75
C GLU A 105 0.55 -6.64 16.02
N SER A 106 0.87 -6.09 14.84
CA SER A 106 -0.11 -5.41 13.99
C SER A 106 -1.28 -6.33 13.68
N ARG A 107 -1.03 -7.55 13.21
CA ARG A 107 -2.09 -8.50 12.87
C ARG A 107 -2.97 -8.84 14.07
N GLN A 108 -2.37 -9.09 15.24
CA GLN A 108 -3.12 -9.40 16.46
C GLN A 108 -4.00 -8.24 16.91
N SER A 109 -3.53 -7.00 16.77
CA SER A 109 -4.25 -5.80 17.26
C SER A 109 -5.45 -5.43 16.40
N VAL A 110 -5.43 -5.73 15.09
CA VAL A 110 -6.45 -5.24 14.16
C VAL A 110 -7.34 -6.31 13.53
N THR A 111 -7.08 -7.62 13.73
CA THR A 111 -7.81 -8.70 13.08
C THR A 111 -9.31 -8.63 13.40
N THR A 112 -10.12 -8.59 12.34
CA THR A 112 -11.57 -8.61 12.41
C THR A 112 -12.17 -9.30 11.18
N ASN A 113 -13.38 -9.86 11.32
CA ASN A 113 -14.19 -10.37 10.21
C ASN A 113 -15.43 -9.52 9.94
N VAL A 114 -15.53 -8.35 10.58
CA VAL A 114 -16.66 -7.43 10.42
C VAL A 114 -16.38 -6.48 9.28
N ASN A 115 -17.24 -6.48 8.28
CA ASN A 115 -17.21 -5.54 7.17
C ASN A 115 -18.62 -5.17 6.70
N ASN A 116 -18.73 -4.12 5.89
CA ASN A 116 -20.00 -3.63 5.36
C ASN A 116 -20.11 -3.86 3.83
N PHE A 117 -19.24 -4.67 3.23
CA PHE A 117 -19.28 -4.93 1.80
C PHE A 117 -20.38 -5.94 1.46
N SER A 118 -21.30 -5.57 0.58
CA SER A 118 -22.47 -6.40 0.22
C SER A 118 -22.11 -7.71 -0.48
N ASP A 119 -20.90 -7.79 -1.07
CA ASP A 119 -20.38 -8.94 -1.82
C ASP A 119 -19.28 -9.72 -1.11
N VAL A 120 -19.04 -9.45 0.18
CA VAL A 120 -18.07 -10.17 1.01
C VAL A 120 -18.82 -10.87 2.14
N ALA A 121 -19.24 -12.10 1.89
CA ALA A 121 -19.88 -12.93 2.90
C ALA A 121 -18.88 -13.33 4.01
N THR A 122 -19.36 -13.46 5.25
CA THR A 122 -18.51 -13.74 6.42
C THR A 122 -17.82 -15.10 6.38
N ASP A 123 -18.38 -16.07 5.65
CA ASP A 123 -17.82 -17.41 5.42
C ASP A 123 -16.87 -17.47 4.22
N ARG A 124 -16.68 -16.35 3.51
CA ARG A 124 -15.71 -16.29 2.41
C ARG A 124 -14.30 -16.43 2.96
N TRP A 125 -13.45 -17.24 2.31
CA TRP A 125 -12.06 -17.48 2.72
C TRP A 125 -11.23 -16.19 2.89
N SER A 126 -11.54 -15.14 2.12
CA SER A 126 -10.88 -13.83 2.15
C SER A 126 -11.58 -12.81 3.07
N SER A 127 -12.66 -13.20 3.77
CA SER A 127 -13.47 -12.25 4.57
C SER A 127 -12.64 -11.58 5.66
N THR A 128 -11.91 -12.34 6.48
CA THR A 128 -11.06 -11.77 7.54
C THR A 128 -9.96 -10.86 6.99
N PRO A 129 -9.16 -11.23 5.98
CA PRO A 129 -8.21 -10.33 5.33
C PRO A 129 -8.82 -9.02 4.85
N ILE A 130 -9.92 -9.09 4.09
CA ILE A 130 -10.60 -7.91 3.55
C ILE A 130 -11.12 -7.03 4.68
N SER A 131 -11.85 -7.62 5.66
CA SER A 131 -12.43 -6.88 6.77
C SER A 131 -11.35 -6.18 7.60
N THR A 132 -10.26 -6.88 7.89
CA THR A 132 -9.14 -6.33 8.69
C THR A 132 -8.48 -5.15 8.01
N LEU A 133 -8.06 -5.31 6.75
CA LEU A 133 -7.36 -4.24 6.04
C LEU A 133 -8.30 -3.06 5.71
N ALA A 134 -9.59 -3.31 5.54
CA ALA A 134 -10.58 -2.23 5.39
C ALA A 134 -10.79 -1.45 6.69
N ALA A 135 -10.83 -2.13 7.84
CA ALA A 135 -11.00 -1.48 9.15
C ALA A 135 -9.87 -0.49 9.48
N VAL A 136 -8.65 -0.74 8.98
CA VAL A 136 -7.49 0.14 9.13
C VAL A 136 -7.20 0.99 7.88
N ASN A 137 -8.16 1.12 6.98
CA ASN A 137 -8.08 1.93 5.76
C ASN A 137 -6.94 1.59 4.79
N ILE A 138 -6.35 0.40 4.86
CA ILE A 138 -5.32 -0.04 3.89
C ILE A 138 -5.97 -0.32 2.54
N ILE A 139 -7.13 -0.99 2.53
CA ILE A 139 -7.94 -1.19 1.32
C ILE A 139 -9.29 -0.51 1.46
N THR A 140 -9.92 -0.21 0.33
CA THR A 140 -11.25 0.39 0.29
C THR A 140 -12.13 -0.35 -0.72
N GLY A 141 -13.45 -0.32 -0.49
CA GLY A 141 -14.44 -0.77 -1.46
C GLY A 141 -14.81 0.34 -2.45
N TYR A 142 -15.83 0.05 -3.25
CA TYR A 142 -16.38 0.98 -4.22
C TYR A 142 -17.56 1.76 -3.65
N PRO A 143 -17.93 2.91 -4.28
CA PRO A 143 -19.05 3.73 -3.81
C PRO A 143 -20.42 3.01 -3.81
N ASP A 144 -20.55 1.90 -4.56
CA ASP A 144 -21.73 1.05 -4.61
C ASP A 144 -21.85 0.10 -3.40
N GLY A 145 -20.93 0.17 -2.44
CA GLY A 145 -20.90 -0.69 -1.26
C GLY A 145 -20.32 -2.08 -1.50
N THR A 146 -19.69 -2.33 -2.65
CA THR A 146 -19.03 -3.60 -2.98
C THR A 146 -17.51 -3.50 -2.76
N PHE A 147 -16.86 -4.66 -2.58
CA PHE A 147 -15.39 -4.79 -2.61
C PHE A 147 -14.88 -5.37 -3.93
N LYS A 148 -15.71 -6.15 -4.63
CA LYS A 148 -15.39 -6.91 -5.85
C LYS A 148 -14.21 -7.87 -5.65
N PRO A 149 -14.29 -8.82 -4.70
CA PRO A 149 -13.17 -9.67 -4.30
C PRO A 149 -12.54 -10.44 -5.46
N GLY A 150 -13.33 -11.01 -6.36
CA GLY A 150 -12.84 -11.72 -7.56
C GLY A 150 -12.44 -10.82 -8.73
N GLY A 151 -12.57 -9.50 -8.60
CA GLY A 151 -12.14 -8.54 -9.63
C GLY A 151 -10.61 -8.39 -9.63
N SER A 152 -10.03 -8.15 -10.81
CA SER A 152 -8.61 -7.82 -10.91
C SER A 152 -8.32 -6.46 -10.29
N ILE A 153 -7.19 -6.35 -9.58
CA ILE A 153 -6.73 -5.06 -9.05
C ILE A 153 -5.93 -4.30 -10.12
N THR A 154 -6.08 -2.97 -10.16
CA THR A 154 -5.31 -2.11 -11.06
C THR A 154 -3.95 -1.75 -10.49
N ARG A 155 -3.04 -1.26 -11.34
CA ARG A 155 -1.73 -0.76 -10.94
C ARG A 155 -1.84 0.42 -9.97
N ALA A 156 -2.80 1.33 -10.18
CA ALA A 156 -3.07 2.45 -9.30
C ALA A 156 -3.59 2.02 -7.93
N GLU A 157 -4.55 1.11 -7.90
CA GLU A 157 -5.10 0.57 -6.65
C GLU A 157 -4.00 -0.13 -5.83
N LEU A 158 -3.14 -0.94 -6.49
CA LEU A 158 -2.06 -1.64 -5.79
C LEU A 158 -0.98 -0.68 -5.26
N ALA A 159 -0.57 0.33 -6.05
CA ALA A 159 0.36 1.36 -5.59
C ALA A 159 -0.20 2.11 -4.37
N THR A 160 -1.51 2.36 -4.36
CA THR A 160 -2.20 2.98 -3.22
C THR A 160 -2.17 2.08 -1.98
N VAL A 161 -2.49 0.78 -2.12
CA VAL A 161 -2.44 -0.18 -1.01
C VAL A 161 -1.03 -0.25 -0.42
N ALA A 162 0.00 -0.43 -1.26
CA ALA A 162 1.39 -0.50 -0.81
C ALA A 162 1.83 0.78 -0.08
N SER A 163 1.45 1.95 -0.60
CA SER A 163 1.83 3.24 -0.03
C SER A 163 1.23 3.52 1.35
N LYS A 164 0.16 2.83 1.72
CA LYS A 164 -0.47 2.99 3.04
C LYS A 164 0.26 2.27 4.18
N PHE A 165 1.25 1.45 3.85
CA PHE A 165 2.12 0.81 4.85
C PHE A 165 3.35 1.66 5.21
N ASP A 166 3.47 2.86 4.65
CA ASP A 166 4.58 3.76 4.94
C ASP A 166 4.15 5.22 4.73
N LYS A 167 4.95 6.17 5.23
CA LYS A 167 4.71 7.60 4.98
C LYS A 167 4.83 7.90 3.50
N LEU A 168 3.92 8.71 2.97
CA LEU A 168 4.02 9.18 1.59
C LEU A 168 5.27 10.04 1.42
N SER A 169 6.03 9.78 0.37
CA SER A 169 7.16 10.62 0.01
C SER A 169 6.67 11.85 -0.74
N PRO A 170 7.13 13.05 -0.37
CA PRO A 170 6.84 14.25 -1.14
C PRO A 170 7.49 14.14 -2.52
N PHE A 171 6.90 14.75 -3.54
CA PHE A 171 7.46 14.79 -4.89
C PHE A 171 7.34 16.22 -5.47
N GLU A 172 8.32 16.61 -6.27
CA GLU A 172 8.37 17.95 -6.89
C GLU A 172 7.64 17.98 -8.23
N SER A 173 7.59 16.87 -8.95
CA SER A 173 6.96 16.74 -10.26
C SER A 173 6.42 15.34 -10.49
N ASN A 174 5.42 15.23 -11.37
CA ASN A 174 4.89 13.93 -11.77
C ASN A 174 5.95 13.14 -12.53
N GLN A 175 6.17 11.89 -12.14
CA GLN A 175 7.11 11.00 -12.79
C GLN A 175 6.54 10.37 -14.08
N PHE A 176 5.20 10.36 -14.23
CA PHE A 176 4.52 9.74 -15.36
C PHE A 176 3.48 10.70 -15.95
N SER A 177 3.34 10.68 -17.27
CA SER A 177 2.49 11.63 -18.00
C SER A 177 1.00 11.38 -17.81
N ASP A 178 0.59 10.13 -17.58
CA ASP A 178 -0.80 9.68 -17.54
C ASP A 178 -1.42 9.63 -16.13
N ILE A 179 -0.70 10.15 -15.12
CA ILE A 179 -1.22 10.24 -13.75
C ILE A 179 -1.55 11.68 -13.31
N ILE A 180 -1.37 12.66 -14.19
CA ILE A 180 -1.69 14.05 -13.89
C ILE A 180 -3.21 14.19 -13.71
N GLY A 181 -3.64 14.65 -12.53
CA GLY A 181 -5.06 14.73 -12.16
C GLY A 181 -5.72 13.38 -11.84
N HIS A 182 -4.96 12.30 -11.84
CA HIS A 182 -5.47 10.99 -11.43
C HIS A 182 -5.60 10.89 -9.90
N TRP A 183 -6.66 10.26 -9.39
CA TRP A 183 -6.94 10.13 -7.96
C TRP A 183 -5.77 9.51 -7.15
N ALA A 184 -5.03 8.57 -7.75
CA ALA A 184 -3.90 7.91 -7.13
C ALA A 184 -2.54 8.60 -7.38
N ASN A 185 -2.53 9.82 -7.93
CA ASN A 185 -1.31 10.54 -8.32
C ASN A 185 -0.25 10.55 -7.21
N ASN A 186 -0.62 10.97 -6.00
CA ASN A 186 0.30 11.09 -4.86
C ASN A 186 0.86 9.73 -4.44
N PHE A 187 0.03 8.69 -4.43
CA PHE A 187 0.43 7.33 -4.06
C PHE A 187 1.40 6.74 -5.09
N ILE A 188 1.10 6.91 -6.38
CA ILE A 188 1.95 6.42 -7.47
C ILE A 188 3.32 7.09 -7.45
N ASN A 189 3.37 8.43 -7.33
CA ASN A 189 4.63 9.17 -7.24
C ASN A 189 5.44 8.76 -6.01
N SER A 190 4.79 8.60 -4.84
CA SER A 190 5.45 8.13 -3.62
C SER A 190 6.02 6.71 -3.79
N ALA A 191 5.23 5.78 -4.32
CA ALA A 191 5.68 4.41 -4.57
C ALA A 191 6.84 4.34 -5.59
N ALA A 192 6.80 5.18 -6.63
CA ALA A 192 7.87 5.25 -7.62
C ALA A 192 9.16 5.85 -7.02
N GLN A 193 9.06 6.89 -6.20
CA GLN A 193 10.21 7.49 -5.53
C GLN A 193 10.88 6.52 -4.56
N LYS A 194 10.11 5.64 -3.91
CA LYS A 194 10.62 4.56 -3.07
C LYS A 194 11.17 3.36 -3.86
N GLY A 195 11.06 3.38 -5.19
CA GLY A 195 11.48 2.28 -6.05
C GLY A 195 10.55 1.06 -6.03
N TRP A 196 9.36 1.17 -5.43
CA TRP A 196 8.41 0.05 -5.33
C TRP A 196 7.71 -0.25 -6.65
N VAL A 197 7.47 0.78 -7.46
CA VAL A 197 6.88 0.66 -8.80
C VAL A 197 7.74 1.36 -9.83
N ARG A 198 7.57 0.94 -11.10
CA ARG A 198 8.18 1.58 -12.25
C ARG A 198 7.12 1.82 -13.32
N GLY A 199 7.32 2.87 -14.12
CA GLY A 199 6.55 3.12 -15.33
C GLY A 199 7.11 2.35 -16.53
N TYR A 200 6.54 2.63 -17.68
CA TYR A 200 6.94 2.10 -18.96
C TYR A 200 7.93 3.04 -19.66
N GLU A 201 8.65 2.52 -20.66
CA GLU A 201 9.64 3.28 -21.44
C GLU A 201 9.04 4.50 -22.17
N ASP A 202 7.72 4.46 -22.44
CA ASP A 202 6.98 5.56 -23.04
C ASP A 202 6.64 6.71 -22.07
N GLY A 203 7.11 6.63 -20.82
CA GLY A 203 6.86 7.63 -19.78
C GLY A 203 5.47 7.55 -19.14
N THR A 204 4.73 6.46 -19.36
CA THR A 204 3.42 6.21 -18.73
C THR A 204 3.52 5.27 -17.54
N PHE A 205 2.52 5.32 -16.65
CA PHE A 205 2.32 4.35 -15.56
C PHE A 205 1.25 3.31 -15.87
N ARG A 206 0.28 3.67 -16.70
CA ARG A 206 -0.92 2.89 -17.02
C ARG A 206 -1.74 2.54 -15.78
N PRO A 207 -2.27 3.53 -15.06
CA PRO A 207 -2.89 3.35 -13.75
C PRO A 207 -4.06 2.38 -13.73
N GLU A 208 -4.88 2.37 -14.77
CA GLU A 208 -6.08 1.51 -14.87
C GLU A 208 -5.79 0.09 -15.41
N GLN A 209 -4.54 -0.21 -15.78
CA GLN A 209 -4.17 -1.55 -16.23
C GLN A 209 -4.22 -2.53 -15.07
N ALA A 210 -4.91 -3.67 -15.26
CA ALA A 210 -4.87 -4.76 -14.29
C ALA A 210 -3.46 -5.35 -14.17
N ILE A 211 -2.99 -5.54 -12.94
CA ILE A 211 -1.64 -6.05 -12.65
C ILE A 211 -1.57 -7.57 -12.79
N THR A 212 -0.41 -8.08 -13.21
CA THR A 212 -0.14 -9.52 -13.26
C THR A 212 0.37 -10.04 -11.92
N ARG A 213 0.35 -11.36 -11.74
CA ARG A 213 0.92 -12.02 -10.56
C ARG A 213 2.42 -11.76 -10.42
N ALA A 214 3.15 -11.75 -11.55
CA ALA A 214 4.57 -11.41 -11.56
C ALA A 214 4.85 -9.96 -11.17
N GLU A 215 4.10 -9.01 -11.73
CA GLU A 215 4.20 -7.60 -11.34
C GLU A 215 3.86 -7.38 -9.87
N PHE A 216 2.86 -8.12 -9.34
CA PHE A 216 2.50 -8.08 -7.92
C PHE A 216 3.64 -8.61 -7.03
N ALA A 217 4.21 -9.78 -7.35
CA ALA A 217 5.36 -10.33 -6.61
C ALA A 217 6.54 -9.34 -6.59
N THR A 218 6.84 -8.72 -7.74
CA THR A 218 7.90 -7.71 -7.86
C THR A 218 7.65 -6.51 -6.96
N LEU A 219 6.41 -5.98 -6.95
CA LEU A 219 6.07 -4.85 -6.10
C LEU A 219 6.17 -5.21 -4.61
N VAL A 220 5.61 -6.36 -4.20
CA VAL A 220 5.64 -6.80 -2.79
C VAL A 220 7.08 -6.98 -2.31
N ASN A 221 7.94 -7.62 -3.10
CA ASN A 221 9.36 -7.76 -2.74
C ASN A 221 10.07 -6.41 -2.60
N ASN A 222 9.78 -5.45 -3.49
CA ASN A 222 10.31 -4.10 -3.37
C ASN A 222 9.85 -3.40 -2.07
N VAL A 223 8.59 -3.58 -1.67
CA VAL A 223 8.04 -3.05 -0.41
C VAL A 223 8.69 -3.68 0.81
N LEU A 224 8.95 -4.99 0.75
CA LEU A 224 9.58 -5.77 1.81
C LEU A 224 11.11 -5.67 1.80
N ASP A 225 11.69 -5.02 0.78
CA ASP A 225 13.13 -4.94 0.56
C ASP A 225 13.81 -6.30 0.38
N ARG A 226 13.14 -7.25 -0.27
CA ARG A 226 13.63 -8.59 -0.60
C ARG A 226 14.21 -8.61 -2.01
N ARG A 227 15.48 -9.04 -2.12
CA ARG A 227 16.23 -9.02 -3.39
C ARG A 227 17.19 -10.19 -3.46
N VAL A 228 16.95 -11.13 -4.32
CA VAL A 228 17.84 -12.25 -4.57
C VAL A 228 18.34 -12.22 -6.02
N ARG A 229 19.54 -12.72 -6.28
CA ARG A 229 20.01 -13.00 -7.63
C ARG A 229 19.74 -14.47 -7.97
N LYS A 230 19.56 -14.75 -9.25
CA LYS A 230 19.30 -16.10 -9.77
C LYS A 230 20.34 -17.13 -9.27
N GLU A 231 21.60 -16.76 -9.24
CA GLU A 231 22.70 -17.59 -8.77
C GLU A 231 22.71 -17.87 -7.27
N ASP A 232 22.02 -17.04 -6.48
CA ASP A 232 21.91 -17.16 -5.02
C ASP A 232 20.61 -17.87 -4.58
N ILE A 233 19.75 -18.27 -5.51
CA ILE A 233 18.57 -19.10 -5.26
C ILE A 233 19.01 -20.55 -5.08
N LEU A 234 18.53 -21.20 -4.04
CA LEU A 234 18.88 -22.59 -3.76
C LEU A 234 18.34 -23.55 -4.81
N PRO A 235 19.09 -24.62 -5.17
CA PRO A 235 18.69 -25.57 -6.23
C PRO A 235 17.40 -26.33 -5.91
N ASP A 236 17.06 -26.49 -4.62
CA ASP A 236 15.85 -27.17 -4.16
C ASP A 236 14.62 -26.24 -4.12
N ALA A 237 14.73 -24.98 -4.58
CA ALA A 237 13.62 -24.08 -4.70
C ALA A 237 12.51 -24.64 -5.59
N ILE A 238 11.26 -24.32 -5.26
CA ILE A 238 10.07 -24.77 -6.01
C ILE A 238 10.18 -24.32 -7.46
N GLN A 239 9.98 -25.28 -8.38
CA GLN A 239 10.00 -25.00 -9.81
C GLN A 239 8.60 -25.09 -10.41
N PHE A 240 8.28 -24.16 -11.32
CA PHE A 240 7.02 -24.14 -12.07
C PHE A 240 7.27 -24.28 -13.55
N LYS A 241 6.36 -24.98 -14.25
CA LYS A 241 6.50 -25.27 -15.68
C LYS A 241 6.52 -24.04 -16.58
N ASP A 242 5.91 -22.96 -16.10
CA ASP A 242 5.70 -21.69 -16.81
C ASP A 242 6.52 -20.52 -16.24
N LEU A 243 7.48 -20.81 -15.35
CA LEU A 243 8.37 -19.82 -14.79
C LEU A 243 9.79 -20.02 -15.32
N SER A 244 10.09 -19.37 -16.46
CA SER A 244 11.42 -19.45 -17.07
C SER A 244 12.46 -18.73 -16.22
N PRO A 245 13.64 -19.34 -15.97
CA PRO A 245 14.75 -18.67 -15.31
C PRO A 245 15.31 -17.44 -16.03
N ASP A 246 14.96 -17.24 -17.29
CA ASP A 246 15.37 -16.07 -18.09
C ASP A 246 14.30 -14.98 -18.13
N ALA A 247 13.16 -15.18 -17.46
CA ALA A 247 12.12 -14.16 -17.34
C ALA A 247 12.55 -13.05 -16.37
N TRP A 248 12.23 -11.81 -16.69
CA TRP A 248 12.57 -10.63 -15.86
C TRP A 248 12.00 -10.67 -14.44
N TYR A 249 10.99 -11.48 -14.23
CA TYR A 249 10.28 -11.65 -12.95
C TYR A 249 10.69 -12.95 -12.21
N TYR A 250 11.65 -13.71 -12.72
CA TYR A 250 11.99 -15.02 -12.15
C TYR A 250 12.35 -14.94 -10.68
N GLU A 251 13.32 -14.11 -10.34
CA GLU A 251 13.79 -13.93 -8.97
C GLU A 251 12.66 -13.47 -8.05
N ALA A 252 11.85 -12.52 -8.50
CA ALA A 252 10.72 -12.02 -7.71
C ALA A 252 9.65 -13.10 -7.46
N CYS A 253 9.38 -13.95 -8.43
CA CYS A 253 8.44 -15.06 -8.27
C CYS A 253 9.01 -16.14 -7.35
N GLN A 254 10.30 -16.46 -7.46
CA GLN A 254 10.96 -17.42 -6.57
C GLN A 254 10.94 -16.95 -5.11
N GLU A 255 11.23 -15.68 -4.88
CA GLU A 255 11.16 -15.02 -3.58
C GLU A 255 9.75 -15.08 -2.97
N ALA A 256 8.71 -14.97 -3.82
CA ALA A 256 7.32 -14.98 -3.37
C ALA A 256 6.80 -16.37 -2.94
N VAL A 257 7.39 -17.46 -3.46
CA VAL A 257 6.88 -18.83 -3.29
C VAL A 257 7.74 -19.73 -2.41
N ASN A 258 8.93 -19.29 -2.01
CA ASN A 258 9.84 -20.06 -1.19
C ASN A 258 10.07 -19.37 0.16
N SER A 259 9.88 -20.12 1.26
CA SER A 259 10.31 -19.67 2.56
C SER A 259 11.77 -20.06 2.77
N HIS A 260 12.60 -19.10 3.19
CA HIS A 260 14.03 -19.31 3.28
C HIS A 260 14.69 -18.44 4.35
N TYR A 261 15.80 -18.91 4.89
CA TYR A 261 16.76 -18.09 5.61
C TYR A 261 17.75 -17.47 4.64
N TYR A 262 18.22 -16.27 4.93
CA TYR A 262 19.12 -15.52 4.07
C TYR A 262 20.23 -14.82 4.84
N GLU A 263 21.28 -14.42 4.13
CA GLU A 263 22.35 -13.53 4.60
C GLU A 263 22.48 -12.33 3.66
N ARG A 264 22.85 -11.17 4.22
CA ARG A 264 23.27 -9.95 3.54
C ARG A 264 24.45 -9.34 4.28
N GLU A 265 25.40 -8.79 3.54
CA GLU A 265 26.48 -8.03 4.14
C GLU A 265 26.01 -6.64 4.58
N ASN A 266 25.17 -5.99 3.77
CA ASN A 266 24.53 -4.71 4.06
C ASN A 266 23.06 -4.73 3.63
N SER A 267 22.26 -3.87 4.22
CA SER A 267 20.81 -3.77 3.89
C SER A 267 20.51 -3.44 2.44
N SER A 268 21.47 -2.83 1.71
CA SER A 268 21.33 -2.50 0.28
C SER A 268 21.74 -3.64 -0.66
N ASP A 269 22.35 -4.71 -0.14
CA ASP A 269 22.86 -5.79 -0.95
C ASP A 269 21.76 -6.79 -1.33
N PHE A 270 22.09 -7.64 -2.31
CA PHE A 270 21.26 -8.79 -2.61
C PHE A 270 21.40 -9.85 -1.52
N GLU A 271 20.36 -10.61 -1.34
CA GLU A 271 20.31 -11.75 -0.44
C GLU A 271 20.99 -12.95 -1.05
N LYS A 272 21.59 -13.74 -0.18
CA LYS A 272 22.01 -15.09 -0.49
C LYS A 272 21.19 -16.05 0.35
N TRP A 273 20.44 -16.94 -0.30
CA TRP A 273 19.63 -17.94 0.39
C TRP A 273 20.52 -18.99 1.05
N ILE A 274 20.23 -19.33 2.31
CA ILE A 274 21.02 -20.26 3.11
C ILE A 274 20.34 -21.62 3.21
N GLU A 275 19.05 -21.62 3.51
CA GLU A 275 18.27 -22.83 3.74
C GLU A 275 16.79 -22.56 3.45
N LEU A 276 16.12 -23.52 2.82
CA LEU A 276 14.67 -23.49 2.66
C LEU A 276 14.03 -24.08 3.92
N TYR A 277 12.87 -23.52 4.32
CA TYR A 277 12.08 -24.10 5.40
C TYR A 277 10.60 -24.18 5.01
N GLU A 278 9.91 -25.17 5.58
CA GLU A 278 8.48 -25.27 5.41
C GLU A 278 7.77 -24.29 6.35
N PHE A 279 7.07 -23.34 5.76
CA PHE A 279 6.20 -22.45 6.51
C PHE A 279 4.79 -22.58 5.94
N SER A 280 3.90 -23.20 6.69
CA SER A 280 2.49 -23.26 6.33
C SER A 280 1.72 -22.16 7.07
N ILE A 281 1.39 -21.09 6.36
CA ILE A 281 0.30 -20.23 6.81
C ILE A 281 -0.98 -21.00 6.50
N THR A 282 -1.65 -21.52 7.51
CA THR A 282 -2.98 -22.09 7.36
C THR A 282 -3.92 -20.99 6.82
N TRP A 283 -4.53 -21.28 5.67
CA TRP A 283 -5.48 -20.37 4.98
C TRP A 283 -6.83 -20.42 5.69
#